data_199d9429f04e3c4fdbc4f08270f20007
#
_entry.id   199d9429f04e3c4fdbc4f08270f20007
#
_cell.length_a   1.000
_cell.length_b   1.000
_cell.length_c   1.000
_cell.angle_alpha   90.00
_cell.angle_beta   90.00
_cell.angle_gamma   90.00
#
_symmetry.space_group_name_H-M   'P 1'
#
loop_
_entity.id
_entity.type
_entity.pdbx_description
1 polymer ?
#
loop_
_entity_poly.entity_id
_entity_poly.type
_entity_poly.pdbx_seq_one_letter_code
_entity_poly.pdbx_strand_id
1 'polypeptide(L)'
;MPERGAGEQVQSRVAGAPEVQRVFVHPGIKQKLCQTAGRDRAWLAKVRPTYGHDYHFHIRMFCPPGENACEKQAPVGRDDGCNDLDWWFDVALQPPPPDAPPYKPKPPLAMADLPRACAAVLDGGAGTAS
;
A
#
# COMPACT_ATOMS: atom_id res chain seq x y z
N MET A 1 -12.99 -9.33 -25.76
CA MET A 1 -12.36 -8.75 -24.58
C MET A 1 -11.27 -9.68 -24.10
N PRO A 2 -10.04 -9.21 -23.94
CA PRO A 2 -9.04 -10.09 -23.36
C PRO A 2 -9.45 -10.43 -21.92
N GLU A 3 -9.35 -11.68 -21.58
CA GLU A 3 -9.59 -12.13 -20.20
C GLU A 3 -8.51 -11.52 -19.30
N ARG A 4 -8.95 -11.05 -18.12
CA ARG A 4 -8.01 -10.52 -17.14
C ARG A 4 -7.11 -11.66 -16.64
N GLY A 5 -5.82 -11.37 -16.52
CA GLY A 5 -4.89 -12.29 -15.91
C GLY A 5 -5.26 -12.60 -14.46
N ALA A 6 -4.85 -13.75 -13.95
CA ALA A 6 -5.20 -14.19 -12.59
C ALA A 6 -4.78 -13.14 -11.53
N GLY A 7 -3.60 -12.53 -11.69
CA GLY A 7 -3.13 -11.50 -10.77
C GLY A 7 -4.00 -10.23 -10.78
N GLU A 8 -4.47 -9.84 -11.94
CA GLU A 8 -5.38 -8.69 -12.06
C GLU A 8 -6.73 -8.98 -11.41
N GLN A 9 -7.26 -10.19 -11.57
CA GLN A 9 -8.51 -10.59 -10.93
C GLN A 9 -8.40 -10.54 -9.40
N VAL A 10 -7.29 -11.00 -8.84
CA VAL A 10 -7.05 -10.94 -7.39
C VAL A 10 -7.04 -9.49 -6.92
N GLN A 11 -6.27 -8.64 -7.58
CA GLN A 11 -6.14 -7.24 -7.18
C GLN A 11 -7.45 -6.47 -7.31
N SER A 12 -8.23 -6.71 -8.35
CA SER A 12 -9.53 -6.05 -8.51
C SER A 12 -10.53 -6.48 -7.44
N ARG A 13 -10.51 -7.76 -7.03
CA ARG A 13 -11.36 -8.25 -5.94
C ARG A 13 -10.96 -7.65 -4.60
N VAL A 14 -9.67 -7.62 -4.31
CA VAL A 14 -9.15 -7.03 -3.08
C VAL A 14 -9.50 -5.53 -3.01
N ALA A 15 -9.21 -4.78 -4.05
CA ALA A 15 -9.51 -3.36 -4.10
C ALA A 15 -11.02 -3.07 -4.07
N GLY A 16 -11.84 -3.99 -4.59
CA GLY A 16 -13.29 -3.88 -4.54
C GLY A 16 -13.91 -4.16 -3.17
N ALA A 17 -13.16 -4.75 -2.23
CA ALA A 17 -13.68 -5.04 -0.90
C ALA A 17 -13.89 -3.74 -0.10
N PRO A 18 -15.06 -3.57 0.57
CA PRO A 18 -15.36 -2.33 1.30
C PRO A 18 -14.38 -2.02 2.42
N GLU A 19 -13.80 -3.04 3.05
CA GLU A 19 -12.86 -2.91 4.17
C GLU A 19 -11.48 -2.42 3.73
N VAL A 20 -11.16 -2.51 2.45
CA VAL A 20 -9.86 -2.13 1.90
C VAL A 20 -9.87 -0.66 1.49
N GLN A 21 -8.93 0.11 2.03
CA GLN A 21 -8.77 1.51 1.69
C GLN A 21 -7.79 1.73 0.54
N ARG A 22 -6.64 1.05 0.58
CA ARG A 22 -5.59 1.16 -0.43
C ARG A 22 -4.93 -0.19 -0.70
N VAL A 23 -4.45 -0.34 -1.92
CA VAL A 23 -3.58 -1.45 -2.31
C VAL A 23 -2.31 -0.83 -2.91
N PHE A 24 -1.16 -1.12 -2.32
CA PHE A 24 0.12 -0.58 -2.77
C PHE A 24 0.81 -1.60 -3.68
N VAL A 25 1.22 -1.13 -4.85
CA VAL A 25 1.87 -1.95 -5.89
C VAL A 25 3.02 -1.17 -6.51
N HIS A 26 3.95 -1.87 -7.14
CA HIS A 26 4.97 -1.23 -7.95
C HIS A 26 4.32 -0.42 -9.09
N PRO A 27 4.87 0.76 -9.46
CA PRO A 27 4.29 1.58 -10.53
C PRO A 27 4.10 0.84 -11.86
N GLY A 28 5.00 -0.08 -12.20
CA GLY A 28 4.87 -0.92 -13.40
C GLY A 28 3.63 -1.81 -13.35
N ILE A 29 3.28 -2.33 -12.17
CA ILE A 29 2.06 -3.12 -11.98
C ILE A 29 0.84 -2.22 -12.13
N LYS A 30 0.84 -1.04 -11.51
CA LYS A 30 -0.25 -0.06 -11.68
C LYS A 30 -0.47 0.28 -13.15
N GLN A 31 0.61 0.53 -13.89
CA GLN A 31 0.54 0.82 -15.32
C GLN A 31 -0.13 -0.32 -16.09
N LYS A 32 0.27 -1.55 -15.81
CA LYS A 32 -0.33 -2.73 -16.45
C LYS A 32 -1.81 -2.86 -16.14
N LEU A 33 -2.19 -2.65 -14.90
CA LEU A 33 -3.60 -2.67 -14.49
C LEU A 33 -4.40 -1.58 -15.20
N CYS A 34 -3.84 -0.39 -15.35
CA CYS A 34 -4.48 0.69 -16.11
C CYS A 34 -4.74 0.33 -17.56
N GLN A 35 -3.81 -0.41 -18.17
CA GLN A 35 -3.92 -0.84 -19.58
C GLN A 35 -4.97 -1.94 -19.77
N THR A 36 -5.16 -2.79 -18.78
CA THR A 36 -5.96 -4.03 -18.92
C THR A 36 -7.32 -3.97 -18.24
N ALA A 37 -7.57 -3.00 -17.37
CA ALA A 37 -8.81 -2.93 -16.57
C ALA A 37 -10.09 -2.75 -17.38
N GLY A 38 -9.99 -2.17 -18.57
CA GLY A 38 -11.19 -1.92 -19.40
C GLY A 38 -12.08 -0.86 -18.79
N ARG A 39 -13.41 -1.06 -18.88
CA ARG A 39 -14.40 -0.08 -18.42
C ARG A 39 -14.68 -0.14 -16.93
N ASP A 40 -14.63 -1.33 -16.35
CA ASP A 40 -14.81 -1.53 -14.91
C ASP A 40 -13.49 -1.24 -14.21
N ARG A 41 -13.28 0.03 -13.88
CA ARG A 41 -11.99 0.52 -13.37
C ARG A 41 -12.08 1.39 -12.13
N ALA A 42 -13.24 1.49 -11.49
CA ALA A 42 -13.41 2.27 -10.28
C ALA A 42 -12.48 1.79 -9.14
N TRP A 43 -12.20 0.50 -9.08
CA TRP A 43 -11.30 -0.10 -8.09
C TRP A 43 -9.85 0.40 -8.21
N LEU A 44 -9.44 0.86 -9.39
CA LEU A 44 -8.09 1.39 -9.61
C LEU A 44 -7.77 2.62 -8.76
N ALA A 45 -8.78 3.36 -8.32
CA ALA A 45 -8.57 4.51 -7.43
C ALA A 45 -7.90 4.10 -6.12
N LYS A 46 -8.15 2.88 -5.63
CA LYS A 46 -7.54 2.34 -4.42
C LYS A 46 -6.14 1.77 -4.65
N VAL A 47 -5.78 1.45 -5.89
CA VAL A 47 -4.48 0.88 -6.24
C VAL A 47 -3.47 2.00 -6.41
N ARG A 48 -2.52 2.10 -5.47
CA ARG A 48 -1.59 3.23 -5.40
C ARG A 48 -0.17 2.77 -5.70
N PRO A 49 0.53 3.45 -6.62
CA PRO A 49 1.92 3.12 -6.89
C PRO A 49 2.81 3.46 -5.70
N THR A 50 3.81 2.64 -5.46
CA THR A 50 4.81 2.88 -4.41
C THR A 50 6.13 2.21 -4.79
N TYR A 51 7.21 2.58 -4.09
CA TYR A 51 8.51 1.96 -4.29
C TYR A 51 8.47 0.49 -3.87
N GLY A 52 9.25 -0.34 -4.56
CA GLY A 52 9.24 -1.78 -4.32
C GLY A 52 7.89 -2.40 -4.70
N HIS A 53 7.45 -3.42 -3.96
CA HIS A 53 6.16 -4.09 -4.17
C HIS A 53 6.02 -4.71 -5.58
N ASP A 54 7.12 -5.25 -6.08
CA ASP A 54 7.16 -5.94 -7.38
C ASP A 54 6.92 -7.45 -7.26
N TYR A 55 7.08 -8.01 -6.07
CA TYR A 55 6.87 -9.44 -5.79
C TYR A 55 5.73 -9.69 -4.78
N HIS A 56 5.15 -8.65 -4.21
CA HIS A 56 3.96 -8.69 -3.36
C HIS A 56 3.23 -7.35 -3.45
N PHE A 57 1.98 -7.33 -3.07
CA PHE A 57 1.22 -6.09 -2.88
C PHE A 57 0.85 -5.93 -1.42
N HIS A 58 0.69 -4.70 -0.99
CA HIS A 58 0.40 -4.36 0.39
C HIS A 58 -1.04 -3.83 0.48
N ILE A 59 -1.84 -4.44 1.35
CA ILE A 59 -3.25 -4.06 1.54
C ILE A 59 -3.35 -3.22 2.80
N ARG A 60 -3.87 -2.01 2.67
CA ARG A 60 -4.25 -1.19 3.81
C ARG A 60 -5.76 -1.23 3.98
N MET A 61 -6.20 -1.64 5.15
CA MET A 61 -7.61 -1.64 5.50
C MET A 61 -7.98 -0.33 6.19
N PHE A 62 -9.27 0.02 6.17
CA PHE A 62 -9.77 1.11 7.02
C PHE A 62 -9.53 0.78 8.48
N CYS A 63 -9.29 1.82 9.30
CA CYS A 63 -9.21 1.62 10.73
C CYS A 63 -10.52 1.07 11.27
N PRO A 64 -10.48 -0.02 12.08
CA PRO A 64 -11.69 -0.52 12.72
C PRO A 64 -12.29 0.52 13.66
N PRO A 65 -13.62 0.53 13.84
CA PRO A 65 -14.26 1.41 14.82
C PRO A 65 -13.69 1.17 16.22
N GLY A 66 -13.39 2.25 16.94
CA GLY A 66 -12.88 2.18 18.30
C GLY A 66 -11.38 1.93 18.46
N GLU A 67 -10.65 1.69 17.37
CA GLU A 67 -9.20 1.50 17.38
C GLU A 67 -8.47 2.84 17.39
N ASN A 68 -8.18 3.36 18.55
CA ASN A 68 -7.54 4.67 18.72
C ASN A 68 -6.06 4.69 18.30
N ALA A 69 -5.40 3.53 18.32
CA ALA A 69 -4.01 3.40 17.90
C ALA A 69 -3.85 3.30 16.38
N CYS A 70 -4.93 3.09 15.65
CA CYS A 70 -4.91 3.04 14.19
C CYS A 70 -4.90 4.45 13.61
N GLU A 71 -3.90 4.77 12.83
CA GLU A 71 -3.78 6.07 12.17
C GLU A 71 -4.68 6.11 10.92
N LYS A 72 -5.70 6.95 10.97
CA LYS A 72 -6.62 7.14 9.84
C LYS A 72 -5.92 7.89 8.71
N GLN A 73 -6.09 7.40 7.49
CA GLN A 73 -5.61 8.08 6.30
C GLN A 73 -6.73 8.84 5.61
N ALA A 74 -6.36 9.87 4.85
CA ALA A 74 -7.30 10.59 4.02
C ALA A 74 -7.99 9.66 3.01
N PRO A 75 -9.25 9.91 2.65
CA PRO A 75 -9.93 9.13 1.63
C PRO A 75 -9.17 9.15 0.30
N VAL A 76 -9.21 8.05 -0.44
CA VAL A 76 -8.76 8.06 -1.84
C VAL A 76 -9.78 8.80 -2.69
N GLY A 77 -9.31 9.56 -3.68
CA GLY A 77 -10.18 10.21 -4.64
C GLY A 77 -10.85 9.20 -5.58
N ARG A 78 -11.66 9.72 -6.50
CA ARG A 78 -12.33 8.90 -7.52
C ARG A 78 -11.48 8.66 -8.75
N ASP A 79 -10.41 9.43 -8.93
CA ASP A 79 -9.50 9.30 -10.06
C ASP A 79 -8.77 7.97 -10.00
N ASP A 80 -8.68 7.27 -11.13
CA ASP A 80 -8.00 5.98 -11.20
C ASP A 80 -6.48 6.09 -11.06
N GLY A 81 -5.91 7.29 -11.15
CA GLY A 81 -4.47 7.53 -11.00
C GLY A 81 -3.65 7.11 -12.22
N CYS A 82 -4.29 6.73 -13.31
CA CYS A 82 -3.57 6.21 -14.49
C CYS A 82 -2.81 7.29 -15.25
N ASN A 83 -3.20 8.56 -15.09
CA ASN A 83 -2.53 9.70 -15.72
C ASN A 83 -1.39 10.29 -14.88
N ASP A 84 -1.17 9.78 -13.68
CA ASP A 84 -0.16 10.30 -12.74
C ASP A 84 1.11 9.44 -12.66
N LEU A 85 1.29 8.52 -13.61
CA LEU A 85 2.38 7.55 -13.58
C LEU A 85 3.69 8.07 -14.18
N ASP A 86 3.64 9.13 -15.00
CA ASP A 86 4.82 9.65 -15.68
C ASP A 86 5.93 10.04 -14.71
N TRP A 87 5.59 10.72 -13.63
CA TRP A 87 6.55 11.08 -12.59
C TRP A 87 7.30 9.85 -12.04
N TRP A 88 6.59 8.74 -11.87
CA TRP A 88 7.21 7.52 -11.37
C TRP A 88 8.28 7.00 -12.31
N PHE A 89 7.99 6.95 -13.61
CA PHE A 89 8.93 6.42 -14.60
C PHE A 89 10.01 7.42 -14.99
N ASP A 90 9.67 8.70 -15.06
CA ASP A 90 10.59 9.73 -15.53
C ASP A 90 11.51 10.25 -14.41
N VAL A 91 11.08 10.16 -13.16
CA VAL A 91 11.81 10.74 -12.03
C VAL A 91 12.05 9.73 -10.91
N ALA A 92 10.98 9.21 -10.30
CA ALA A 92 11.09 8.47 -9.04
C ALA A 92 11.87 7.16 -9.14
N LEU A 93 11.72 6.43 -10.25
CA LEU A 93 12.39 5.15 -10.48
C LEU A 93 13.74 5.30 -11.19
N GLN A 94 14.14 6.51 -11.54
CA GLN A 94 15.44 6.75 -12.14
C GLN A 94 16.55 6.62 -11.09
N PRO A 95 17.78 6.24 -11.51
CA PRO A 95 18.91 6.22 -10.59
C PRO A 95 19.10 7.60 -9.95
N PRO A 96 19.49 7.67 -8.66
CA PRO A 96 19.79 8.95 -8.04
C PRO A 96 20.94 9.65 -8.76
N PRO A 97 20.96 11.02 -8.79
CA PRO A 97 22.08 11.73 -9.36
C PRO A 97 23.39 11.38 -8.63
N PRO A 98 24.56 11.49 -9.29
CA PRO A 98 25.84 11.12 -8.68
C PRO A 98 26.17 11.90 -7.40
N ASP A 99 25.62 13.11 -7.26
CA ASP A 99 25.80 14.01 -6.11
C ASP A 99 24.68 13.89 -5.08
N ALA A 100 23.75 12.93 -5.25
CA ALA A 100 22.69 12.72 -4.27
C ALA A 100 23.28 12.34 -2.90
N PRO A 101 22.73 12.87 -1.79
CA PRO A 101 23.19 12.47 -0.48
C PRO A 101 22.92 10.97 -0.26
N PRO A 102 23.81 10.26 0.48
CA PRO A 102 23.61 8.85 0.75
C PRO A 102 22.31 8.62 1.53
N TYR A 103 21.67 7.50 1.24
CA TYR A 103 20.46 7.10 1.96
C TYR A 103 20.76 6.94 3.44
N LYS A 104 19.98 7.62 4.27
CA LYS A 104 20.02 7.46 5.73
C LYS A 104 18.85 6.60 6.17
N PRO A 105 19.08 5.36 6.61
CA PRO A 105 17.99 4.54 7.12
C PRO A 105 17.39 5.18 8.36
N LYS A 106 16.07 5.03 8.52
CA LYS A 106 15.40 5.45 9.75
C LYS A 106 15.92 4.62 10.93
N PRO A 107 16.02 5.19 12.13
CA PRO A 107 16.34 4.40 13.32
C PRO A 107 15.37 3.23 13.46
N PRO A 108 15.83 2.06 13.96
CA PRO A 108 14.93 0.96 14.23
C PRO A 108 13.89 1.38 15.28
N LEU A 109 12.69 0.80 15.17
CA LEU A 109 11.63 1.05 16.15
C LEU A 109 12.09 0.60 17.52
N ALA A 110 11.93 1.49 18.50
CA ALA A 110 12.12 1.16 19.91
C ALA A 110 10.77 0.81 20.54
N MET A 111 10.79 0.12 21.65
CA MET A 111 9.57 -0.25 22.37
C MET A 111 8.74 0.97 22.77
N ALA A 112 9.40 2.10 23.06
CA ALA A 112 8.73 3.35 23.40
C ALA A 112 7.90 3.94 22.25
N ASP A 113 8.20 3.55 21.01
CA ASP A 113 7.47 4.01 19.82
C ASP A 113 6.21 3.20 19.55
N LEU A 114 5.99 2.14 20.30
CA LEU A 114 4.88 1.21 20.14
C LEU A 114 3.79 1.46 21.18
N PRO A 115 2.55 1.02 20.93
CA PRO A 115 1.49 1.04 21.92
C PRO A 115 1.91 0.32 23.21
N ARG A 116 1.44 0.80 24.36
CA ARG A 116 1.76 0.22 25.68
C ARG A 116 1.49 -1.28 25.76
N ALA A 117 0.41 -1.73 25.12
CA ALA A 117 0.04 -3.14 25.11
C ALA A 117 1.12 -4.05 24.55
N CYS A 118 1.99 -3.55 23.66
CA CYS A 118 3.07 -4.33 23.08
C CYS A 118 4.11 -4.74 24.12
N ALA A 119 4.44 -3.86 25.06
CA ALA A 119 5.37 -4.19 26.14
C ALA A 119 4.83 -5.33 27.01
N ALA A 120 3.54 -5.28 27.35
CA ALA A 120 2.91 -6.32 28.15
C ALA A 120 2.94 -7.69 27.45
N VAL A 121 2.80 -7.73 26.14
CA VAL A 121 2.89 -8.97 25.37
C VAL A 121 4.30 -9.55 25.42
N LEU A 122 5.32 -8.70 25.23
CA LEU A 122 6.73 -9.14 25.28
C LEU A 122 7.16 -9.59 26.67
N ASP A 123 6.68 -8.96 27.71
CA ASP A 123 7.02 -9.30 29.10
C ASP A 123 6.28 -10.55 29.61
N GLY A 124 5.72 -11.35 28.72
CA GLY A 124 5.02 -12.57 29.07
C GLY A 124 3.59 -12.33 29.50
N GLY A 125 3.02 -11.17 29.18
CA GLY A 125 1.58 -10.89 29.38
C GLY A 125 0.68 -11.91 28.70
N ALA A 126 1.18 -12.58 27.67
CA ALA A 126 0.53 -13.72 27.04
C ALA A 126 0.27 -14.88 28.02
N GLY A 127 1.09 -15.02 29.08
CA GLY A 127 0.87 -16.00 30.14
C GLY A 127 -0.25 -15.69 31.09
N THR A 128 -0.78 -14.46 31.04
CA THR A 128 -1.89 -14.01 31.93
C THR A 128 -3.21 -14.02 31.19
N ALA A 129 -3.24 -14.34 29.93
CA ALA A 129 -4.47 -14.53 29.18
C ALA A 129 -5.12 -15.85 29.63
N SER A 130 -5.85 -15.79 30.66
CA SER A 130 -6.70 -16.90 31.12
C SER A 130 -8.13 -16.69 30.67
#